data_c3c82ee783617b47bd91916785ecc547
#
_entry.id   c3c82ee783617b47bd91916785ecc547
#
_cell.length_a   1.000
_cell.length_b   1.000
_cell.length_c   1.000
_cell.angle_alpha   90.00
_cell.angle_beta   90.00
_cell.angle_gamma   90.00
#
_symmetry.space_group_name_H-M   'P 1'
#
loop_
_entity.id
_entity.type
_entity.pdbx_description
1 polymer ?
#
loop_
_entity_poly.entity_id
_entity_poly.type
_entity_poly.pdbx_seq_one_letter_code
_entity_poly.pdbx_strand_id
1 'polypeptide(L)'
;MEQHYLELGMRMRLRRRELHLTQKELAALCHVSANHISAVESAKEKPSLDMLILLCDALRTTPDFLLLGSIHAKTNSLSSLADKLRLCSPQDIALASEFIELLITRNSKAWNRENYI
;
A
#
# COMPACT_ATOMS: atom_id res chain seq x y z
N MET A 1 -13.72 4.81 -18.61
CA MET A 1 -12.73 5.83 -18.17
C MET A 1 -13.05 6.37 -16.80
N GLU A 2 -14.26 6.84 -16.62
CA GLU A 2 -14.67 7.40 -15.32
C GLU A 2 -14.63 6.36 -14.21
N GLN A 3 -14.98 5.12 -14.54
CA GLN A 3 -14.95 4.03 -13.55
C GLN A 3 -13.56 3.83 -12.95
N HIS A 4 -12.52 3.94 -13.74
CA HIS A 4 -11.15 3.81 -13.24
C HIS A 4 -10.79 4.91 -12.24
N TYR A 5 -11.28 6.13 -12.48
CA TYR A 5 -11.00 7.24 -11.58
C TYR A 5 -11.80 7.12 -10.29
N LEU A 6 -13.03 6.59 -10.36
CA LEU A 6 -13.82 6.31 -9.17
C LEU A 6 -13.12 5.27 -8.30
N GLU A 7 -12.64 4.21 -8.90
CA GLU A 7 -11.94 3.15 -8.19
C GLU A 7 -10.61 3.64 -7.60
N LEU A 8 -9.87 4.43 -8.37
CA LEU A 8 -8.65 5.06 -7.88
C LEU A 8 -8.93 5.90 -6.63
N GLY A 9 -9.95 6.74 -6.70
CA GLY A 9 -10.32 7.60 -5.58
C GLY A 9 -10.72 6.81 -4.35
N MET A 10 -11.46 5.73 -4.54
CA MET A 10 -11.85 4.84 -3.44
C MET A 10 -10.63 4.17 -2.79
N ARG A 11 -9.69 3.71 -3.60
CA ARG A 11 -8.47 3.07 -3.10
C ARG A 11 -7.58 4.06 -2.36
N MET A 12 -7.49 5.30 -2.86
CA MET A 12 -6.79 6.37 -2.17
C MET A 12 -7.38 6.60 -0.78
N ARG A 13 -8.70 6.71 -0.72
CA ARG A 13 -9.39 6.94 0.55
C ARG A 13 -9.17 5.78 1.51
N LEU A 14 -9.27 4.57 1.03
CA LEU A 14 -9.05 3.38 1.85
C LEU A 14 -7.66 3.38 2.46
N ARG A 15 -6.63 3.56 1.64
CA ARG A 15 -5.24 3.56 2.12
C ARG A 15 -5.00 4.73 3.07
N ARG A 16 -5.52 5.90 2.75
CA ARG A 16 -5.38 7.07 3.61
C ARG A 16 -5.93 6.78 5.00
N ARG A 17 -7.12 6.19 5.07
CA ARG A 17 -7.75 5.85 6.35
C ARG A 17 -7.00 4.77 7.11
N GLU A 18 -6.48 3.78 6.41
CA GLU A 18 -5.65 2.76 7.02
C GLU A 18 -4.40 3.34 7.67
N LEU A 19 -3.85 4.38 7.08
CA LEU A 19 -2.69 5.10 7.61
C LEU A 19 -3.07 6.18 8.62
N HIS A 20 -4.36 6.32 8.92
CA HIS A 20 -4.88 7.34 9.84
C HIS A 20 -4.52 8.77 9.43
N LEU A 21 -4.48 9.02 8.14
CA LEU A 21 -4.22 10.35 7.59
C LEU A 21 -5.53 11.06 7.26
N THR A 22 -5.57 12.35 7.56
CA THR A 22 -6.65 13.22 7.07
C THR A 22 -6.35 13.62 5.64
N GLN A 23 -7.36 14.12 4.93
CA GLN A 23 -7.14 14.68 3.59
C GLN A 23 -6.11 15.80 3.62
N LYS A 24 -6.15 16.62 4.67
CA LYS A 24 -5.21 17.71 4.86
C LYS A 24 -3.77 17.21 5.04
N GLU A 25 -3.60 16.15 5.83
CA GLU A 25 -2.29 15.57 6.05
C GLU A 25 -1.73 14.93 4.77
N LEU A 26 -2.56 14.21 4.04
CA LEU A 26 -2.15 13.65 2.76
C LEU A 26 -1.79 14.75 1.77
N ALA A 27 -2.59 15.81 1.73
CA ALA A 27 -2.33 16.96 0.87
C ALA A 27 -0.96 17.59 1.16
N ALA A 28 -0.62 17.73 2.44
CA ALA A 28 0.68 18.27 2.84
C ALA A 28 1.82 17.38 2.34
N LEU A 29 1.67 16.07 2.44
CA LEU A 29 2.69 15.12 1.94
C LEU A 29 2.85 15.18 0.43
N CYS A 30 1.79 15.49 -0.30
CA CYS A 30 1.80 15.57 -1.75
C CYS A 30 2.00 16.99 -2.29
N HIS A 31 2.18 17.97 -1.41
CA HIS A 31 2.36 19.38 -1.77
C HIS A 31 1.21 19.95 -2.62
N VAL A 32 -0.01 19.57 -2.27
CA VAL A 32 -1.23 20.03 -2.94
C VAL A 32 -2.24 20.48 -1.88
N SER A 33 -3.37 21.03 -2.32
CA SER A 33 -4.43 21.44 -1.41
C SER A 33 -5.29 20.26 -0.97
N ALA A 34 -5.90 20.37 0.20
CA ALA A 34 -6.84 19.36 0.67
C ALA A 34 -8.04 19.24 -0.27
N ASN A 35 -8.47 20.35 -0.88
CA ASN A 35 -9.55 20.34 -1.87
C ASN A 35 -9.18 19.48 -3.09
N HIS A 36 -7.91 19.53 -3.52
CA HIS A 36 -7.44 18.70 -4.63
C HIS A 36 -7.50 17.22 -4.25
N ILE A 37 -7.04 16.86 -3.05
CA ILE A 37 -7.14 15.48 -2.57
C ILE A 37 -8.60 15.03 -2.57
N SER A 38 -9.49 15.85 -2.01
CA SER A 38 -10.91 15.55 -1.97
C SER A 38 -11.50 15.35 -3.37
N ALA A 39 -11.11 16.20 -4.31
CA ALA A 39 -11.59 16.12 -5.69
C ALA A 39 -11.09 14.85 -6.39
N VAL A 40 -9.85 14.46 -6.16
CA VAL A 40 -9.31 13.22 -6.74
C VAL A 40 -9.97 11.99 -6.11
N GLU A 41 -10.17 12.00 -4.79
CA GLU A 41 -10.84 10.88 -4.11
C GLU A 41 -12.28 10.69 -4.58
N SER A 42 -12.94 11.77 -4.95
CA SER A 42 -14.34 11.70 -5.43
C SER A 42 -14.45 11.64 -6.96
N ALA A 43 -13.32 11.52 -7.65
CA ALA A 43 -13.23 11.45 -9.11
C ALA A 43 -13.74 12.71 -9.82
N LYS A 44 -13.75 13.83 -9.14
CA LYS A 44 -14.07 15.12 -9.76
C LYS A 44 -12.89 15.68 -10.54
N GLU A 45 -11.68 15.32 -10.14
CA GLU A 45 -10.47 15.69 -10.83
C GLU A 45 -9.61 14.44 -11.06
N LYS A 46 -8.90 14.45 -12.17
CA LYS A 46 -7.98 13.36 -12.52
C LYS A 46 -6.59 13.72 -12.02
N PRO A 47 -5.91 12.83 -11.33
CA PRO A 47 -4.54 13.11 -10.92
C PRO A 47 -3.61 13.10 -12.13
N SER A 48 -2.60 13.96 -12.11
CA SER A 48 -1.51 13.89 -13.06
C SER A 48 -0.64 12.67 -12.75
N LEU A 49 0.22 12.31 -13.68
CA LEU A 49 1.18 11.23 -13.42
C LEU A 49 2.10 11.58 -12.25
N ASP A 50 2.55 12.84 -12.19
CA ASP A 50 3.39 13.29 -11.07
C ASP A 50 2.64 13.15 -9.73
N MET A 51 1.37 13.52 -9.72
CA MET A 51 0.54 13.38 -8.53
C MET A 51 0.39 11.92 -8.14
N LEU A 52 0.22 11.03 -9.11
CA LEU A 52 0.10 9.60 -8.85
C LEU A 52 1.35 9.05 -8.16
N ILE A 53 2.52 9.48 -8.61
CA ILE A 53 3.79 9.06 -8.01
C ILE A 53 3.87 9.55 -6.57
N LEU A 54 3.52 10.82 -6.32
CA LEU A 54 3.50 11.37 -4.97
C LEU A 54 2.50 10.64 -4.06
N LEU A 55 1.34 10.29 -4.60
CA LEU A 55 0.33 9.54 -3.86
C LEU A 55 0.83 8.15 -3.47
N CYS A 56 1.50 7.47 -4.38
CA CYS A 56 2.06 6.15 -4.06
C CYS A 56 3.06 6.23 -2.93
N ASP A 57 3.95 7.22 -2.95
CA ASP A 57 4.93 7.42 -1.90
C ASP A 57 4.25 7.75 -0.57
N ALA A 58 3.33 8.71 -0.58
CA ALA A 58 2.66 9.15 0.64
C ALA A 58 1.78 8.07 1.25
N LEU A 59 1.11 7.28 0.41
CA LEU A 59 0.21 6.21 0.85
C LEU A 59 0.92 4.86 1.03
N ARG A 60 2.23 4.82 0.81
CA ARG A 60 3.03 3.60 0.93
C ARG A 60 2.42 2.46 0.14
N THR A 61 2.13 2.72 -1.11
CA THR A 61 1.50 1.74 -1.98
C THR A 61 2.14 1.80 -3.38
N THR A 62 1.60 1.04 -4.28
CA THR A 62 2.11 0.94 -5.65
C THR A 62 1.08 1.46 -6.64
N PRO A 63 1.53 1.88 -7.83
CA PRO A 63 0.59 2.23 -8.89
C PRO A 63 -0.36 1.08 -9.24
N ASP A 64 0.13 -0.16 -9.18
CA ASP A 64 -0.70 -1.33 -9.45
C ASP A 64 -1.90 -1.39 -8.52
N PHE A 65 -1.68 -1.16 -7.22
CA PHE A 65 -2.79 -1.15 -6.27
C PHE A 65 -3.77 -0.01 -6.57
N LEU A 66 -3.26 1.20 -6.73
CA LEU A 66 -4.14 2.36 -6.92
C LEU A 66 -4.91 2.28 -8.23
N LEU A 67 -4.28 1.85 -9.30
CA LEU A 67 -4.90 1.84 -10.63
C LEU A 67 -5.73 0.59 -10.90
N LEU A 68 -5.26 -0.56 -10.46
CA LEU A 68 -5.83 -1.85 -10.84
C LEU A 68 -6.37 -2.64 -9.65
N GLY A 69 -6.12 -2.17 -8.45
CA GLY A 69 -6.47 -2.92 -7.25
C GLY A 69 -5.46 -4.02 -6.97
N SER A 70 -5.74 -4.80 -5.93
CA SER A 70 -4.85 -5.89 -5.53
C SER A 70 -5.08 -7.09 -6.45
N ILE A 71 -4.61 -6.99 -7.69
CA ILE A 71 -4.77 -8.06 -8.68
C ILE A 71 -4.21 -9.37 -8.13
N HIS A 72 -3.09 -9.31 -7.45
CA HIS A 72 -2.41 -10.49 -6.93
C HIS A 72 -2.94 -10.94 -5.58
N ALA A 73 -3.70 -10.09 -4.89
CA ALA A 73 -4.21 -10.40 -3.56
C ALA A 73 -5.19 -11.56 -3.55
N LYS A 74 -5.89 -11.78 -4.65
CA LYS A 74 -6.86 -12.88 -4.76
C LYS A 74 -6.20 -14.24 -4.80
N THR A 75 -4.96 -14.29 -5.22
CA THR A 75 -4.27 -15.54 -5.48
C THR A 75 -3.12 -15.80 -4.54
N ASN A 76 -2.81 -14.83 -3.66
CA ASN A 76 -1.53 -14.88 -2.97
C ASN A 76 -1.61 -14.18 -1.61
N SER A 77 -1.50 -14.98 -0.56
CA SER A 77 -1.44 -14.47 0.80
C SER A 77 -0.18 -13.62 1.06
N LEU A 78 0.86 -13.81 0.26
CA LEU A 78 2.08 -13.00 0.36
C LEU A 78 1.83 -11.55 0.00
N SER A 79 0.98 -11.30 -1.00
CA SER A 79 0.59 -9.93 -1.35
C SER A 79 -0.13 -9.24 -0.20
N SER A 80 -1.00 -9.96 0.49
CA SER A 80 -1.70 -9.43 1.66
C SER A 80 -0.75 -9.09 2.79
N LEU A 81 0.25 -9.93 3.02
CA LEU A 81 1.26 -9.68 4.05
C LEU A 81 2.11 -8.45 3.69
N ALA A 82 2.52 -8.34 2.44
CA ALA A 82 3.28 -7.19 1.98
C ALA A 82 2.50 -5.89 2.15
N ASP A 83 1.20 -5.92 1.83
CA ASP A 83 0.33 -4.77 2.03
C ASP A 83 0.25 -4.37 3.50
N LYS A 84 0.14 -5.33 4.39
CA LYS A 84 0.12 -5.06 5.83
C LYS A 84 1.43 -4.44 6.31
N LEU A 85 2.55 -4.92 5.80
CA LEU A 85 3.86 -4.39 6.16
C LEU A 85 4.02 -2.93 5.75
N ARG A 86 3.40 -2.53 4.64
CA ARG A 86 3.46 -1.13 4.20
C ARG A 86 2.76 -0.17 5.15
N LEU A 87 1.84 -0.68 5.97
CA LEU A 87 1.12 0.13 6.95
C LEU A 87 1.87 0.27 8.27
N CYS A 88 2.95 -0.47 8.45
CA CYS A 88 3.70 -0.48 9.69
C CYS A 88 4.72 0.64 9.75
N SER A 89 5.04 1.09 10.97
CA SER A 89 6.13 2.02 11.19
C SER A 89 7.48 1.35 10.89
N PRO A 90 8.56 2.13 10.67
CA PRO A 90 9.88 1.54 10.50
C PRO A 90 10.32 0.63 11.65
N GLN A 91 9.97 0.99 12.89
CA GLN A 91 10.28 0.17 14.06
C GLN A 91 9.52 -1.16 14.02
N ASP A 92 8.24 -1.10 13.63
CA ASP A 92 7.41 -2.30 13.53
C ASP A 92 7.88 -3.21 12.41
N ILE A 93 8.34 -2.64 11.30
CA ILE A 93 8.91 -3.41 10.20
C ILE A 93 10.18 -4.13 10.66
N ALA A 94 11.04 -3.44 11.42
CA ALA A 94 12.24 -4.05 11.95
C ALA A 94 11.91 -5.22 12.87
N LEU A 95 10.93 -5.07 13.75
CA LEU A 95 10.48 -6.12 14.65
C LEU A 95 9.89 -7.30 13.87
N ALA A 96 9.06 -7.02 12.88
CA ALA A 96 8.48 -8.06 12.02
C ALA A 96 9.58 -8.83 11.28
N SER A 97 10.61 -8.12 10.81
CA SER A 97 11.74 -8.74 10.13
C SER A 97 12.47 -9.71 11.05
N GLU A 98 12.71 -9.32 12.31
CA GLU A 98 13.33 -10.20 13.29
C GLU A 98 12.49 -11.45 13.53
N PHE A 99 11.18 -11.28 13.62
CA PHE A 99 10.29 -12.42 13.80
C PHE A 99 10.34 -13.36 12.61
N ILE A 100 10.35 -12.82 11.41
CA ILE A 100 10.46 -13.62 10.18
C ILE A 100 11.77 -14.38 10.15
N GLU A 101 12.87 -13.76 10.57
CA GLU A 101 14.17 -14.44 10.67
C GLU A 101 14.10 -15.64 11.62
N LEU A 102 13.43 -15.50 12.75
CA LEU A 102 13.23 -16.60 13.68
C LEU A 102 12.45 -17.74 13.02
N LEU A 103 11.42 -17.42 12.26
CA LEU A 103 10.63 -18.43 11.57
C LEU A 103 11.46 -19.16 10.51
N ILE A 104 12.28 -18.42 9.77
CA ILE A 104 13.16 -19.00 8.76
C ILE A 104 14.15 -19.97 9.43
N THR A 105 14.78 -19.53 10.50
CA THR A 105 15.75 -20.34 11.23
C THR A 105 15.10 -21.62 11.78
N ARG A 106 13.91 -21.48 12.36
CA ARG A 106 13.18 -22.63 12.89
C ARG A 106 12.83 -23.63 11.81
N ASN A 107 12.38 -23.15 10.67
CA ASN A 107 11.90 -24.01 9.59
C ASN A 107 13.00 -24.54 8.69
N SER A 108 14.16 -23.90 8.66
CA SER A 108 15.22 -24.28 7.75
C SER A 108 15.72 -25.71 7.95
N LYS A 109 15.74 -26.19 9.20
CA LYS A 109 16.13 -27.57 9.51
C LYS A 109 15.17 -28.58 8.92
N ALA A 110 13.86 -28.35 9.13
CA ALA A 110 12.84 -29.23 8.58
C ALA A 110 12.80 -29.12 7.06
N TRP A 111 12.93 -27.91 6.55
CA TRP A 111 12.96 -27.65 5.12
C TRP A 111 14.10 -28.38 4.44
N ASN A 112 15.30 -28.28 5.00
CA ASN A 112 16.49 -28.93 4.44
C ASN A 112 16.37 -30.45 4.42
N ARG A 113 15.71 -31.04 5.42
CA ARG A 113 15.51 -32.48 5.46
C ARG A 113 14.55 -32.97 4.38
N GLU A 114 13.52 -32.21 4.12
CA GLU A 114 12.42 -32.66 3.28
C GLU A 114 12.52 -32.19 1.83
N ASN A 115 13.10 -31.01 1.61
CA ASN A 115 13.03 -30.31 0.33
C ASN A 115 14.37 -30.09 -0.33
N TYR A 116 15.45 -30.14 0.42
CA TYR A 116 16.80 -30.04 -0.11
C TYR A 116 17.46 -31.39 -0.04
N ILE A 117 17.83 -31.84 -1.16
CA ILE A 117 18.43 -33.14 -1.26
C ILE A 117 19.90 -33.04 -1.56
#